data_b773d85566ae08a2438ecdf9be1e7198
#
_entry.id   b773d85566ae08a2438ecdf9be1e7198
#
_cell.length_a   1.000
_cell.length_b   1.000
_cell.length_c   1.000
_cell.angle_alpha   90.00
_cell.angle_beta   90.00
_cell.angle_gamma   90.00
#
_symmetry.space_group_name_H-M   'P 1'
#
loop_
_entity.id
_entity.type
_entity.pdbx_description
1 polymer ?
#
loop_
_entity_poly.entity_id
_entity_poly.type
_entity_poly.pdbx_seq_one_letter_code
_entity_poly.pdbx_strand_id
1 'polypeptide(L)'
;MNLKKFLPLLPVFLLTGCSTMFTRLTPMEQPRNPNNLYPVEVQFNSTQQSLRWDSLKPYVLVKGELYPLRPEEMVQNRWEGFVPVPPGVNTVGYRFKFDYLYNNIGTSPKPNSAWSPQYQLKIIDR
;
A
#
# COMPACT_ATOMS: atom_id res chain seq x y z
N MET A 1 10.04 45.91 0.77
CA MET A 1 9.93 45.33 0.59
C MET A 1 9.73 44.23 0.56
N ASN A 2 9.67 44.12 0.40
CA ASN A 2 9.52 43.17 0.34
C ASN A 2 9.41 42.12 -0.12
N LEU A 3 9.63 41.93 -0.29
CA LEU A 3 9.51 40.98 -0.78
C LEU A 3 9.56 39.89 -0.74
N LYS A 4 9.66 39.82 -0.53
CA LYS A 4 9.77 38.85 -0.46
C LYS A 4 9.22 37.90 -0.49
N LYS A 5 8.91 38.05 -0.64
CA LYS A 5 8.37 37.28 -0.77
C LYS A 5 8.28 36.30 -1.25
N PHE A 6 8.51 36.28 -1.51
CA PHE A 6 8.45 35.34 -1.99
C PHE A 6 8.54 34.18 -2.15
N LEU A 7 8.64 34.02 -2.19
CA LEU A 7 8.87 33.10 -2.38
C LEU A 7 8.62 32.05 -2.64
N PRO A 8 8.63 31.78 -2.79
CA PRO A 8 8.41 30.80 -3.10
C PRO A 8 8.47 29.76 -3.25
N LEU A 9 8.50 29.69 -3.38
CA LEU A 9 8.64 28.76 -3.58
C LEU A 9 8.55 27.67 -3.70
N LEU A 10 8.53 27.47 -3.83
CA LEU A 10 8.62 26.53 -4.05
C LEU A 10 8.50 25.47 -4.37
N PRO A 11 8.42 25.11 -4.56
CA PRO A 11 8.25 24.10 -5.00
C PRO A 11 8.52 23.04 -5.04
N VAL A 12 8.69 23.07 -5.12
CA VAL A 12 9.14 22.14 -5.12
C VAL A 12 8.81 20.92 -5.23
N PHE A 13 8.66 20.69 -5.54
CA PHE A 13 8.47 19.70 -5.71
C PHE A 13 8.53 18.72 -6.22
N LEU A 14 8.55 18.60 -6.43
CA LEU A 14 8.58 17.93 -6.92
C LEU A 14 8.87 16.96 -7.16
N LEU A 15 8.86 16.81 -7.21
CA LEU A 15 9.27 16.01 -7.42
C LEU A 15 9.32 14.99 -7.80
N THR A 16 9.33 14.76 -7.92
CA THR A 16 9.51 14.00 -8.66
C THR A 16 9.76 12.75 -9.10
N GLY A 17 10.08 12.24 -9.83
CA GLY A 17 10.76 11.12 -10.40
C GLY A 17 10.00 9.87 -10.29
N CYS A 18 10.62 8.83 -9.76
CA CYS A 18 9.97 7.55 -9.56
C CYS A 18 9.00 7.65 -8.41
N SER A 19 7.76 7.30 -8.66
CA SER A 19 6.75 7.30 -7.61
C SER A 19 6.02 5.97 -7.61
N THR A 20 5.64 5.54 -6.42
CA THR A 20 4.74 4.42 -6.24
C THR A 20 3.43 4.96 -5.71
N MET A 21 2.35 4.32 -6.12
CA MET A 21 1.03 4.78 -5.73
C MET A 21 0.18 3.59 -5.33
N PHE A 22 -0.43 3.70 -4.16
CA PHE A 22 -1.38 2.72 -3.68
C PHE A 22 -2.77 3.31 -3.75
N THR A 23 -3.70 2.55 -4.27
CA THR A 23 -5.11 2.93 -4.29
C THR A 23 -5.85 1.87 -3.48
N ARG A 24 -6.43 2.30 -2.37
CA ARG A 24 -7.23 1.41 -1.55
C ARG A 24 -8.56 1.16 -2.23
N LEU A 25 -8.85 -0.11 -2.47
CA LEU A 25 -10.12 -0.52 -3.08
C LEU A 25 -11.06 -1.11 -2.05
N THR A 26 -10.66 -1.14 -0.79
CA THR A 26 -11.40 -1.73 0.30
C THR A 26 -12.39 -0.73 0.88
N PRO A 27 -13.63 -1.14 1.14
CA PRO A 27 -14.54 -0.26 1.87
C PRO A 27 -14.00 0.06 3.26
N MET A 28 -14.28 1.29 3.72
CA MET A 28 -13.83 1.72 5.04
C MET A 28 -14.59 1.02 6.16
N GLU A 29 -15.80 0.58 5.87
CA GLU A 29 -16.65 -0.09 6.85
C GLU A 29 -17.08 -1.42 6.30
N GLN A 30 -17.06 -2.43 7.15
CA GLN A 30 -17.50 -3.77 6.77
C GLN A 30 -18.35 -4.34 7.90
N PRO A 31 -19.38 -5.12 7.56
CA PRO A 31 -20.18 -5.76 8.60
C PRO A 31 -19.39 -6.86 9.28
N ARG A 32 -19.67 -7.06 10.57
CA ARG A 32 -19.00 -8.11 11.33
C ARG A 32 -19.33 -9.47 10.72
N ASN A 33 -18.31 -10.31 10.59
CA ASN A 33 -18.52 -11.65 10.06
C ASN A 33 -17.99 -12.70 11.04
N PRO A 34 -18.49 -13.94 10.92
CA PRO A 34 -18.14 -14.98 11.89
C PRO A 34 -16.72 -15.52 11.73
N ASN A 35 -16.09 -15.27 10.59
CA ASN A 35 -14.75 -15.81 10.34
C ASN A 35 -13.65 -14.93 10.91
N ASN A 36 -13.97 -13.70 11.32
CA ASN A 36 -13.02 -12.72 11.83
C ASN A 36 -11.92 -12.38 10.82
N LEU A 37 -12.19 -12.59 9.55
CA LEU A 37 -11.29 -12.24 8.45
C LEU A 37 -12.02 -11.30 7.51
N TYR A 38 -11.40 -10.16 7.23
CA TYR A 38 -12.06 -9.11 6.46
C TYR A 38 -11.26 -8.85 5.18
N PRO A 39 -11.91 -8.91 4.03
CA PRO A 39 -11.21 -8.77 2.76
C PRO A 39 -10.67 -7.35 2.58
N VAL A 40 -9.47 -7.28 2.06
CA VAL A 40 -8.85 -6.02 1.67
C VAL A 40 -8.30 -6.17 0.26
N GLU A 41 -8.31 -5.06 -0.45
CA GLU A 41 -7.87 -5.05 -1.84
C GLU A 41 -7.12 -3.75 -2.10
N VAL A 42 -6.06 -3.84 -2.90
CA VAL A 42 -5.24 -2.68 -3.19
C VAL A 42 -4.79 -2.73 -4.65
N GLN A 43 -4.71 -1.55 -5.25
CA GLN A 43 -4.09 -1.38 -6.55
C GLN A 43 -2.73 -0.72 -6.32
N PHE A 44 -1.70 -1.25 -6.98
CA PHE A 44 -0.34 -0.75 -6.83
C PHE A 44 0.19 -0.38 -8.20
N ASN A 45 0.64 0.85 -8.32
CA ASN A 45 1.26 1.35 -9.54
C ASN A 45 2.61 1.96 -9.20
N SER A 46 3.53 1.87 -10.15
CA SER A 46 4.86 2.46 -9.99
C SER A 46 5.33 2.99 -11.33
N THR A 47 5.95 4.15 -11.30
CA THR A 47 6.61 4.72 -12.47
C THR A 47 8.08 4.33 -12.54
N GLN A 48 8.58 3.58 -11.56
CA GLN A 48 9.98 3.15 -11.54
C GLN A 48 10.19 2.07 -12.60
N GLN A 49 10.89 2.43 -13.66
CA GLN A 49 11.09 1.50 -14.78
C GLN A 49 12.03 0.35 -14.43
N SER A 50 12.91 0.55 -13.48
CA SER A 50 13.86 -0.49 -13.06
C SER A 50 13.22 -1.53 -12.14
N LEU A 51 11.98 -1.34 -11.73
CA LEU A 51 11.28 -2.27 -10.85
C LEU A 51 11.03 -3.58 -11.59
N ARG A 52 11.37 -4.68 -10.95
CA ARG A 52 11.12 -6.01 -11.52
C ARG A 52 9.78 -6.52 -11.03
N TRP A 53 8.80 -6.46 -11.90
CA TRP A 53 7.43 -6.82 -11.53
C TRP A 53 7.28 -8.28 -11.12
N ASP A 54 8.10 -9.16 -11.64
CA ASP A 54 8.07 -10.57 -11.28
C ASP A 54 8.63 -10.84 -9.88
N SER A 55 9.26 -9.84 -9.26
CA SER A 55 9.83 -9.98 -7.92
C SER A 55 8.90 -9.47 -6.83
N LEU A 56 7.75 -8.94 -7.17
CA LEU A 56 6.84 -8.36 -6.18
C LEU A 56 6.39 -9.38 -5.14
N LYS A 57 6.49 -8.98 -3.88
CA LYS A 57 5.97 -9.75 -2.75
C LYS A 57 5.08 -8.82 -1.94
N PRO A 58 3.77 -8.91 -2.16
CA PRO A 58 2.83 -7.99 -1.53
C PRO A 58 2.33 -8.52 -0.20
N TYR A 59 2.19 -7.62 0.76
CA TYR A 59 1.71 -7.95 2.10
C TYR A 59 0.78 -6.88 2.61
N VAL A 60 -0.09 -7.26 3.54
CA VAL A 60 -0.79 -6.32 4.39
C VAL A 60 -0.24 -6.46 5.80
N LEU A 61 0.04 -5.33 6.43
CA LEU A 61 0.60 -5.27 7.78
C LEU A 61 -0.50 -4.89 8.75
N VAL A 62 -0.71 -5.75 9.76
CA VAL A 62 -1.72 -5.55 10.80
C VAL A 62 -1.08 -5.88 12.14
N LYS A 63 -1.04 -4.90 13.05
CA LYS A 63 -0.51 -5.12 14.40
C LYS A 63 0.88 -5.76 14.39
N GLY A 64 1.74 -5.30 13.49
CA GLY A 64 3.11 -5.77 13.42
C GLY A 64 3.31 -7.08 12.70
N GLU A 65 2.27 -7.68 12.14
CA GLU A 65 2.39 -8.93 11.40
C GLU A 65 2.05 -8.74 9.93
N LEU A 66 2.82 -9.42 9.08
CA LEU A 66 2.64 -9.35 7.64
C LEU A 66 1.85 -10.55 7.17
N TYR A 67 0.80 -10.29 6.40
CA TYR A 67 -0.01 -11.34 5.79
C TYR A 67 0.12 -11.21 4.28
N PRO A 68 0.45 -12.29 3.56
CA PRO A 68 0.65 -12.19 2.13
C PRO A 68 -0.65 -11.89 1.39
N LEU A 69 -0.52 -11.08 0.35
CA LEU A 69 -1.61 -10.84 -0.59
C LEU A 69 -1.40 -11.71 -1.81
N ARG A 70 -2.46 -11.92 -2.55
CA ARG A 70 -2.39 -12.66 -3.81
C ARG A 70 -2.89 -11.77 -4.95
N PRO A 71 -2.39 -11.98 -6.16
CA PRO A 71 -2.89 -11.20 -7.29
C PRO A 71 -4.34 -11.54 -7.56
N GLU A 72 -5.11 -10.52 -7.91
CA GLU A 72 -6.49 -10.73 -8.30
C GLU A 72 -6.53 -11.25 -9.73
N GLU A 73 -7.33 -12.29 -9.96
CA GLU A 73 -7.41 -12.90 -11.29
C GLU A 73 -8.01 -11.92 -12.28
N MET A 74 -7.45 -11.92 -13.49
CA MET A 74 -7.97 -11.18 -14.64
C MET A 74 -7.90 -9.65 -14.48
N VAL A 75 -7.31 -9.15 -13.41
CA VAL A 75 -7.15 -7.71 -13.21
C VAL A 75 -5.68 -7.44 -12.87
N GLN A 76 -5.03 -6.64 -13.68
CA GLN A 76 -3.64 -6.33 -13.47
C GLN A 76 -3.47 -5.30 -12.35
N ASN A 77 -2.35 -5.40 -11.65
CA ASN A 77 -1.93 -4.43 -10.63
C ASN A 77 -2.85 -4.38 -9.44
N ARG A 78 -3.61 -5.44 -9.19
CA ARG A 78 -4.48 -5.54 -8.02
C ARG A 78 -4.17 -6.79 -7.23
N TRP A 79 -4.20 -6.63 -5.92
CA TRP A 79 -3.92 -7.71 -4.98
C TRP A 79 -4.96 -7.69 -3.89
N GLU A 80 -5.25 -8.87 -3.37
CA GLU A 80 -6.27 -9.05 -2.35
C GLU A 80 -5.77 -9.95 -1.24
N GLY A 81 -6.36 -9.81 -0.08
CA GLY A 81 -6.04 -10.63 1.08
C GLY A 81 -7.04 -10.38 2.18
N PHE A 82 -6.68 -10.81 3.37
CA PHE A 82 -7.58 -10.72 4.51
C PHE A 82 -6.85 -10.11 5.71
N VAL A 83 -7.59 -9.30 6.45
CA VAL A 83 -7.13 -8.72 7.70
C VAL A 83 -7.86 -9.43 8.84
N PRO A 84 -7.14 -10.07 9.76
CA PRO A 84 -7.78 -10.68 10.92
C PRO A 84 -8.18 -9.62 11.93
N VAL A 85 -9.42 -9.68 12.40
CA VAL A 85 -9.92 -8.79 13.44
C VAL A 85 -10.60 -9.63 14.48
N PRO A 86 -10.09 -9.66 15.72
CA PRO A 86 -10.70 -10.49 16.76
C PRO A 86 -12.12 -10.05 17.10
N PRO A 87 -12.93 -10.95 17.64
CA PRO A 87 -14.26 -10.58 18.11
C PRO A 87 -14.17 -9.44 19.12
N GLY A 88 -15.12 -8.53 19.07
CA GLY A 88 -15.17 -7.41 20.00
C GLY A 88 -14.33 -6.21 19.62
N VAL A 89 -13.46 -6.36 18.63
CA VAL A 89 -12.66 -5.24 18.13
C VAL A 89 -13.43 -4.58 16.98
N ASN A 90 -13.59 -3.26 17.06
CA ASN A 90 -14.42 -2.52 16.10
C ASN A 90 -13.63 -1.72 15.10
N THR A 91 -12.34 -1.49 15.36
CA THR A 91 -11.50 -0.71 14.46
C THR A 91 -10.11 -1.30 14.46
N VAL A 92 -9.53 -1.41 13.25
CA VAL A 92 -8.17 -1.91 13.12
C VAL A 92 -7.46 -1.08 12.06
N GLY A 93 -6.19 -0.77 12.33
CA GLY A 93 -5.36 -0.10 11.36
C GLY A 93 -4.58 -1.12 10.54
N TYR A 94 -4.38 -0.81 9.28
CA TYR A 94 -3.58 -1.66 8.40
C TYR A 94 -2.90 -0.81 7.35
N ARG A 95 -1.84 -1.36 6.76
CA ARG A 95 -1.18 -0.72 5.64
C ARG A 95 -0.59 -1.81 4.76
N PHE A 96 -0.25 -1.45 3.52
CA PHE A 96 0.31 -2.40 2.59
C PHE A 96 1.82 -2.20 2.48
N LYS A 97 2.50 -3.31 2.27
CA LYS A 97 3.94 -3.32 2.05
C LYS A 97 4.23 -4.19 0.84
N PHE A 98 4.89 -3.62 -0.15
CA PHE A 98 5.27 -4.34 -1.36
C PHE A 98 6.79 -4.39 -1.41
N ASP A 99 7.34 -5.58 -1.24
CA ASP A 99 8.77 -5.81 -1.41
C ASP A 99 9.05 -6.14 -2.86
N TYR A 100 10.16 -5.65 -3.37
CA TYR A 100 10.51 -5.92 -4.76
C TYR A 100 12.01 -5.74 -4.97
N LEU A 101 12.47 -6.23 -6.11
CA LEU A 101 13.83 -5.98 -6.58
C LEU A 101 13.76 -4.94 -7.69
N TYR A 102 14.78 -4.12 -7.77
CA TYR A 102 14.93 -3.21 -8.90
C TYR A 102 16.31 -3.40 -9.52
N ASN A 103 16.36 -3.21 -10.84
CA ASN A 103 17.62 -3.35 -11.57
C ASN A 103 18.49 -2.15 -11.28
N ASN A 104 19.76 -2.44 -11.07
CA ASN A 104 20.74 -1.40 -10.77
C ASN A 104 21.92 -1.56 -11.72
N ILE A 105 22.27 -0.49 -12.41
CA ILE A 105 23.27 -0.54 -13.46
C ILE A 105 24.61 -1.01 -12.88
N GLY A 106 25.19 -2.04 -13.50
CA GLY A 106 26.51 -2.53 -13.12
C GLY A 106 26.56 -3.39 -11.90
N THR A 107 25.40 -3.71 -11.28
CA THR A 107 25.36 -4.55 -10.10
C THR A 107 24.17 -5.49 -10.17
N SER A 108 24.10 -6.39 -9.18
CA SER A 108 22.94 -7.25 -9.02
C SER A 108 21.71 -6.42 -8.68
N PRO A 109 20.50 -6.93 -8.97
CA PRO A 109 19.29 -6.26 -8.52
C PRO A 109 19.28 -6.06 -7.01
N LYS A 110 18.70 -4.95 -6.59
CA LYS A 110 18.70 -4.56 -5.18
C LYS A 110 17.29 -4.59 -4.62
N PRO A 111 17.16 -4.94 -3.34
CA PRO A 111 15.84 -4.97 -2.71
C PRO A 111 15.38 -3.57 -2.29
N ASN A 112 14.08 -3.39 -2.30
CA ASN A 112 13.45 -2.18 -1.80
C ASN A 112 12.03 -2.53 -1.37
N SER A 113 11.39 -1.59 -0.69
CA SER A 113 10.02 -1.78 -0.22
C SER A 113 9.25 -0.50 -0.44
N ALA A 114 7.99 -0.65 -0.81
CA ALA A 114 7.05 0.46 -0.90
C ALA A 114 5.99 0.26 0.17
N TRP A 115 5.66 1.34 0.87
CA TRP A 115 4.71 1.32 1.97
C TRP A 115 3.53 2.22 1.64
N SER A 116 2.33 1.75 1.87
CA SER A 116 1.15 2.59 1.73
C SER A 116 0.96 3.46 2.96
N PRO A 117 0.08 4.46 2.87
CA PRO A 117 -0.39 5.13 4.08
C PRO A 117 -1.10 4.15 5.01
N GLN A 118 -1.27 4.56 6.25
CA GLN A 118 -2.05 3.80 7.22
C GLN A 118 -3.53 4.00 6.94
N TYR A 119 -4.26 2.89 6.84
CA TYR A 119 -5.70 2.90 6.64
C TYR A 119 -6.40 2.37 7.87
N GLN A 120 -7.67 2.74 8.03
CA GLN A 120 -8.50 2.25 9.11
C GLN A 120 -9.65 1.42 8.54
N LEU A 121 -9.90 0.28 9.16
CA LEU A 121 -11.06 -0.54 8.86
C LEU A 121 -11.99 -0.51 10.06
N LYS A 122 -13.23 -0.15 9.83
CA LYS A 122 -14.24 -0.11 10.88
C LYS A 122 -15.19 -1.28 10.71
N ILE A 123 -15.39 -2.03 11.78
CA ILE A 123 -16.28 -3.18 11.79
C ILE A 123 -17.61 -2.74 12.38
N ILE A 124 -18.67 -2.98 11.65
CA ILE A 124 -20.01 -2.56 12.05
C ILE A 124 -20.80 -3.77 12.48
N ASP A 125 -21.33 -3.71 13.68
CA ASP A 125 -22.21 -4.76 14.19
C ASP A 125 -23.61 -4.53 13.67
N ARG A 126 -24.20 -5.57 13.10
CA ARG A 126 -25.55 -5.52 12.56
C ARG A 126 -26.35 -6.75 12.92
#